data_dab260ff24adfb8794c8200c2bd497d9
#
_entry.id   dab260ff24adfb8794c8200c2bd497d9
#
_cell.length_a   1.000
_cell.length_b   1.000
_cell.length_c   1.000
_cell.angle_alpha   90.00
_cell.angle_beta   90.00
_cell.angle_gamma   90.00
#
_symmetry.space_group_name_H-M   'P 1'
#
loop_
_entity.id
_entity.type
_entity.pdbx_description
1 polymer ?
#
loop_
_entity_poly.entity_id
_entity_poly.type
_entity_poly.pdbx_seq_one_letter_code
_entity_poly.pdbx_strand_id
1 'polypeptide(L)'
;MRLYLDSCVLIYALDGALHLQQRTLQQLEHYAQADWVISDLVRMECLVGPLRTADQIRLLAFRSFFSDCSVVPLHPEVMERAAELRAATRLQTADAIHLAAAVHWGCDALLTNDRAFQLAQAPIGVLRLEPDQPMSPQT
;
A
#
# COMPACT_ATOMS: atom_id res chain seq x y z
N MET A 1 2.25 14.68 7.58
CA MET A 1 2.24 13.22 7.71
C MET A 1 2.68 12.59 6.40
N ARG A 2 3.60 11.68 6.45
CA ARG A 2 4.00 10.88 5.29
C ARG A 2 3.31 9.52 5.38
N LEU A 3 2.52 9.19 4.38
CA LEU A 3 1.70 7.98 4.35
C LEU A 3 2.11 7.09 3.18
N TYR A 4 2.66 5.91 3.46
CA TYR A 4 2.98 4.95 2.42
C TYR A 4 1.70 4.22 2.00
N LEU A 5 1.47 4.14 0.70
CA LEU A 5 0.31 3.45 0.12
C LEU A 5 0.75 2.09 -0.44
N ASP A 6 0.18 1.02 0.11
CA ASP A 6 0.32 -0.32 -0.47
C ASP A 6 -0.41 -0.36 -1.84
N SER A 7 0.05 -1.22 -2.74
CA SER A 7 -0.51 -1.32 -4.09
C SER A 7 -2.02 -1.59 -4.10
N CYS A 8 -2.53 -2.35 -3.13
CA CYS A 8 -3.97 -2.63 -3.04
C CYS A 8 -4.80 -1.35 -2.90
N VAL A 9 -4.26 -0.30 -2.27
CA VAL A 9 -4.96 0.99 -2.13
C VAL A 9 -5.24 1.61 -3.49
N LEU A 10 -4.22 1.68 -4.34
CA LEU A 10 -4.36 2.24 -5.69
C LEU A 10 -5.25 1.36 -6.55
N ILE A 11 -5.07 0.05 -6.47
CA ILE A 11 -5.87 -0.92 -7.24
C ILE A 11 -7.35 -0.80 -6.87
N TYR A 12 -7.69 -0.76 -5.59
CA TYR A 12 -9.08 -0.62 -5.17
C TYR A 12 -9.68 0.74 -5.55
N ALA A 13 -8.88 1.82 -5.47
CA ALA A 13 -9.33 3.15 -5.84
C ALA A 13 -9.72 3.25 -7.32
N LEU A 14 -8.99 2.56 -8.21
CA LEU A 14 -9.16 2.66 -9.65
C LEU A 14 -9.85 1.46 -10.28
N ASP A 15 -9.87 0.30 -9.62
CA ASP A 15 -10.34 -0.97 -10.21
C ASP A 15 -11.08 -1.89 -9.24
N GLY A 16 -11.31 -1.46 -8.03
CA GLY A 16 -11.95 -2.29 -7.01
C GLY A 16 -13.45 -2.48 -7.23
N ALA A 17 -14.00 -3.52 -6.58
CA ALA A 17 -15.44 -3.65 -6.45
C ALA A 17 -16.01 -2.38 -5.81
N LEU A 18 -17.26 -2.06 -6.13
CA LEU A 18 -17.84 -0.74 -5.82
C LEU A 18 -17.70 -0.33 -4.35
N HIS A 19 -18.01 -1.23 -3.41
CA HIS A 19 -17.92 -0.88 -2.00
C HIS A 19 -16.47 -0.66 -1.53
N LEU A 20 -15.52 -1.45 -2.06
CA LEU A 20 -14.09 -1.28 -1.77
C LEU A 20 -13.57 0.02 -2.37
N GLN A 21 -13.98 0.34 -3.58
CA GLN A 21 -13.63 1.60 -4.24
C GLN A 21 -14.12 2.78 -3.42
N GLN A 22 -15.37 2.78 -3.02
CA GLN A 22 -15.96 3.85 -2.21
C GLN A 22 -15.23 4.00 -0.87
N ARG A 23 -14.97 2.89 -0.20
CA ARG A 23 -14.26 2.89 1.08
C ARG A 23 -12.85 3.44 0.94
N THR A 24 -12.14 3.01 -0.11
CA THR A 24 -10.78 3.47 -0.39
C THR A 24 -10.75 4.96 -0.69
N LEU A 25 -11.65 5.46 -1.53
CA LEU A 25 -11.73 6.87 -1.85
C LEU A 25 -12.05 7.72 -0.63
N GLN A 26 -12.90 7.24 0.27
CA GLN A 26 -13.18 7.92 1.55
C GLN A 26 -11.92 8.04 2.40
N GLN A 27 -11.12 6.98 2.49
CA GLN A 27 -9.87 6.99 3.25
C GLN A 27 -8.85 7.93 2.62
N LEU A 28 -8.72 7.91 1.31
CA LEU A 28 -7.80 8.81 0.61
C LEU A 28 -8.21 10.28 0.79
N GLU A 29 -9.49 10.56 0.79
CA GLU A 29 -10.00 11.91 1.08
C GLU A 29 -9.68 12.31 2.53
N HIS A 30 -9.85 11.41 3.47
CA HIS A 30 -9.49 11.64 4.87
C HIS A 30 -8.00 12.00 5.03
N TYR A 31 -7.12 11.39 4.22
CA TYR A 31 -5.68 11.65 4.23
C TYR A 31 -5.23 12.56 3.08
N ALA A 32 -6.12 13.40 2.54
CA ALA A 32 -5.82 14.25 1.37
C ALA A 32 -4.64 15.21 1.61
N GLN A 33 -4.38 15.61 2.86
CA GLN A 33 -3.30 16.52 3.22
C GLN A 33 -1.98 15.81 3.53
N ALA A 34 -1.97 14.49 3.57
CA ALA A 34 -0.74 13.72 3.77
C ALA A 34 0.13 13.71 2.51
N ASP A 35 1.43 13.55 2.69
CA ASP A 35 2.34 13.23 1.60
C ASP A 35 2.21 11.74 1.29
N TRP A 36 1.59 11.40 0.17
CA TRP A 36 1.42 10.01 -0.26
C TRP A 36 2.72 9.52 -0.87
N VAL A 37 3.24 8.43 -0.32
CA VAL A 37 4.51 7.84 -0.70
C VAL A 37 4.27 6.45 -1.29
N ILE A 38 4.87 6.19 -2.43
CA ILE A 38 4.90 4.85 -3.04
C ILE A 38 6.33 4.51 -3.44
N SER A 39 6.57 3.26 -3.77
CA SER A 39 7.83 2.82 -4.35
C SER A 39 7.62 2.29 -5.78
N ASP A 40 8.71 2.01 -6.49
CA ASP A 40 8.64 1.39 -7.81
C ASP A 40 7.98 0.00 -7.77
N LEU A 41 8.00 -0.68 -6.62
CA LEU A 41 7.27 -1.94 -6.46
C LEU A 41 5.75 -1.72 -6.54
N VAL A 42 5.23 -0.66 -5.91
CA VAL A 42 3.81 -0.29 -6.03
C VAL A 42 3.45 -0.04 -7.49
N ARG A 43 4.28 0.72 -8.21
CA ARG A 43 4.06 0.99 -9.63
C ARG A 43 3.98 -0.29 -10.44
N MET A 44 4.94 -1.19 -10.26
CA MET A 44 4.96 -2.47 -10.98
C MET A 44 3.71 -3.29 -10.68
N GLU A 45 3.36 -3.44 -9.42
CA GLU A 45 2.18 -4.24 -9.02
C GLU A 45 0.87 -3.67 -9.59
N CYS A 46 0.75 -2.35 -9.65
CA CYS A 46 -0.44 -1.69 -10.21
C CYS A 46 -0.54 -1.83 -11.74
N LEU A 47 0.59 -1.86 -12.44
CA LEU A 47 0.61 -1.86 -13.91
C LEU A 47 0.42 -3.25 -14.52
N VAL A 48 0.63 -4.31 -13.77
CA VAL A 48 0.55 -5.69 -14.30
C VAL A 48 -0.82 -5.98 -14.92
N GLY A 49 -1.91 -5.68 -14.22
CA GLY A 49 -3.27 -5.94 -14.71
C GLY A 49 -3.58 -5.20 -16.00
N PRO A 50 -3.49 -3.86 -16.03
CA PRO A 50 -3.75 -3.09 -17.24
C PRO A 50 -2.85 -3.43 -18.42
N LEU A 51 -1.59 -3.79 -18.17
CA LEU A 51 -0.67 -4.22 -19.24
C LEU A 51 -1.09 -5.57 -19.83
N ARG A 52 -1.55 -6.51 -19.01
CA ARG A 52 -2.04 -7.81 -19.49
C ARG A 52 -3.26 -7.69 -20.39
N THR A 53 -4.12 -6.74 -20.12
CA THR A 53 -5.37 -6.53 -20.85
C THR A 53 -5.26 -5.44 -21.92
N ALA A 54 -4.11 -4.81 -22.07
CA ALA A 54 -3.88 -3.68 -22.97
C ALA A 54 -4.90 -2.54 -22.76
N ASP A 55 -5.25 -2.29 -21.49
CA ASP A 55 -6.22 -1.25 -21.11
C ASP A 55 -5.51 0.10 -20.97
N GLN A 56 -5.53 0.89 -22.07
CA GLN A 56 -4.83 2.17 -22.12
C GLN A 56 -5.44 3.21 -21.18
N ILE A 57 -6.75 3.20 -21.01
CA ILE A 57 -7.45 4.15 -20.12
C ILE A 57 -7.01 3.91 -18.68
N ARG A 58 -6.95 2.66 -18.25
CA ARG A 58 -6.55 2.29 -16.90
C ARG A 58 -5.06 2.55 -16.66
N LEU A 59 -4.21 2.28 -17.65
CA LEU A 59 -2.79 2.64 -17.58
C LEU A 59 -2.59 4.13 -17.35
N LEU A 60 -3.31 4.97 -18.07
CA LEU A 60 -3.25 6.42 -17.89
C LEU A 60 -3.74 6.84 -16.50
N ALA A 61 -4.81 6.22 -16.00
CA ALA A 61 -5.35 6.50 -14.67
C ALA A 61 -4.34 6.17 -13.57
N PHE A 62 -3.67 5.02 -13.64
CA PHE A 62 -2.64 4.67 -12.68
C PHE A 62 -1.44 5.61 -12.75
N ARG A 63 -0.96 5.92 -13.95
CA ARG A 63 0.17 6.86 -14.11
C ARG A 63 -0.15 8.25 -13.59
N SER A 64 -1.38 8.70 -13.79
CA SER A 64 -1.86 9.97 -13.21
C SER A 64 -1.83 9.92 -11.68
N PHE A 65 -2.28 8.83 -11.09
CA PHE A 65 -2.23 8.66 -9.63
C PHE A 65 -0.78 8.67 -9.12
N PHE A 66 0.13 7.97 -9.80
CA PHE A 66 1.55 7.97 -9.41
C PHE A 66 2.16 9.37 -9.40
N SER A 67 1.74 10.23 -10.32
CA SER A 67 2.24 11.61 -10.37
C SER A 67 1.81 12.46 -9.18
N ASP A 68 0.77 12.05 -8.46
CA ASP A 68 0.32 12.71 -7.23
C ASP A 68 1.07 12.19 -5.99
N CYS A 69 1.93 11.20 -6.16
CA CYS A 69 2.68 10.57 -5.07
C CYS A 69 4.16 10.92 -5.13
N SER A 70 4.80 10.91 -3.96
CA SER A 70 6.27 10.86 -3.88
C SER A 70 6.73 9.44 -4.11
N VAL A 71 7.53 9.19 -5.15
CA VAL A 71 8.04 7.85 -5.47
C VAL A 71 9.43 7.69 -4.87
N VAL A 72 9.59 6.76 -3.96
CA VAL A 72 10.87 6.52 -3.27
C VAL A 72 11.61 5.34 -3.91
N PRO A 73 12.95 5.44 -4.06
CA PRO A 73 13.73 4.35 -4.64
C PRO A 73 13.91 3.19 -3.67
N LEU A 74 14.14 2.00 -4.24
CA LEU A 74 14.41 0.77 -3.51
C LEU A 74 15.91 0.49 -3.50
N HIS A 75 16.64 1.29 -2.71
CA HIS A 75 18.10 1.15 -2.56
C HIS A 75 18.48 -0.19 -1.92
N PRO A 76 19.76 -0.64 -2.06
CA PRO A 76 20.23 -1.85 -1.40
C PRO A 76 19.94 -1.88 0.11
N GLU A 77 20.03 -0.76 0.81
CA GLU A 77 19.71 -0.68 2.24
C GLU A 77 18.24 -1.02 2.53
N VAL A 78 17.34 -0.62 1.65
CA VAL A 78 15.91 -0.97 1.77
C VAL A 78 15.74 -2.49 1.61
N MET A 79 16.42 -3.07 0.65
CA MET A 79 16.33 -4.51 0.39
C MET A 79 16.94 -5.34 1.52
N GLU A 80 18.04 -4.90 2.11
CA GLU A 80 18.61 -5.55 3.29
C GLU A 80 17.66 -5.48 4.49
N ARG A 81 17.04 -4.34 4.71
CA ARG A 81 16.02 -4.20 5.75
C ARG A 81 14.83 -5.11 5.51
N ALA A 82 14.41 -5.26 4.25
CA ALA A 82 13.36 -6.22 3.89
C ALA A 82 13.76 -7.66 4.22
N ALA A 83 15.03 -8.01 3.97
CA ALA A 83 15.55 -9.33 4.33
C ALA A 83 15.51 -9.57 5.84
N GLU A 84 15.89 -8.58 6.65
CA GLU A 84 15.81 -8.64 8.10
C GLU A 84 14.36 -8.83 8.57
N LEU A 85 13.42 -8.10 7.98
CA LEU A 85 11.99 -8.23 8.29
C LEU A 85 11.48 -9.63 7.97
N ARG A 86 11.87 -10.19 6.83
CA ARG A 86 11.47 -11.57 6.47
C ARG A 86 12.08 -12.61 7.40
N ALA A 87 13.31 -12.40 7.82
CA ALA A 87 13.97 -13.32 8.76
C ALA A 87 13.30 -13.31 10.14
N ALA A 88 12.79 -12.16 10.57
CA ALA A 88 12.16 -11.97 11.88
C ALA A 88 10.64 -12.21 11.90
N THR A 89 10.00 -12.25 10.74
CA THR A 89 8.54 -12.32 10.62
C THR A 89 8.14 -13.35 9.57
N ARG A 90 6.82 -13.48 9.32
CA ARG A 90 6.28 -14.30 8.24
C ARG A 90 5.86 -13.47 7.02
N LEU A 91 6.27 -12.21 6.94
CA LEU A 91 5.96 -11.37 5.79
C LEU A 91 6.51 -11.99 4.51
N GLN A 92 5.71 -11.93 3.45
CA GLN A 92 6.14 -12.32 2.11
C GLN A 92 7.05 -11.25 1.51
N THR A 93 7.74 -11.57 0.44
CA THR A 93 8.75 -10.70 -0.17
C THR A 93 8.22 -9.30 -0.47
N ALA A 94 7.10 -9.19 -1.18
CA ALA A 94 6.54 -7.89 -1.54
C ALA A 94 6.17 -7.07 -0.31
N ASP A 95 5.51 -7.68 0.68
CA ASP A 95 5.10 -6.99 1.90
C ASP A 95 6.30 -6.50 2.70
N ALA A 96 7.34 -7.31 2.80
CA ALA A 96 8.58 -6.92 3.48
C ALA A 96 9.25 -5.72 2.80
N ILE A 97 9.25 -5.68 1.47
CA ILE A 97 9.81 -4.55 0.70
C ILE A 97 8.99 -3.28 0.93
N HIS A 98 7.67 -3.36 0.88
CA HIS A 98 6.80 -2.22 1.16
C HIS A 98 7.04 -1.65 2.56
N LEU A 99 7.06 -2.51 3.56
CA LEU A 99 7.29 -2.08 4.94
C LEU A 99 8.69 -1.49 5.12
N ALA A 100 9.71 -2.14 4.56
CA ALA A 100 11.09 -1.64 4.62
C ALA A 100 11.23 -0.27 3.95
N ALA A 101 10.59 -0.07 2.80
CA ALA A 101 10.59 1.22 2.10
C ALA A 101 9.91 2.30 2.94
N ALA A 102 8.74 2.01 3.50
CA ALA A 102 8.01 2.94 4.34
C ALA A 102 8.85 3.39 5.55
N VAL A 103 9.50 2.44 6.24
CA VAL A 103 10.35 2.73 7.39
C VAL A 103 11.59 3.51 6.99
N HIS A 104 12.28 3.06 5.95
CA HIS A 104 13.54 3.69 5.51
C HIS A 104 13.34 5.15 5.11
N TRP A 105 12.25 5.46 4.44
CA TRP A 105 11.97 6.79 3.92
C TRP A 105 11.15 7.65 4.90
N GLY A 106 11.06 7.24 6.16
CA GLY A 106 10.51 8.07 7.22
C GLY A 106 9.00 8.27 7.15
N CYS A 107 8.26 7.28 6.65
CA CYS A 107 6.81 7.33 6.66
C CYS A 107 6.27 7.15 8.08
N ASP A 108 5.22 7.90 8.40
CA ASP A 108 4.56 7.82 9.70
C ASP A 108 3.66 6.59 9.81
N ALA A 109 3.08 6.20 8.68
CA ALA A 109 2.15 5.05 8.64
C ALA A 109 2.13 4.42 7.25
N LEU A 110 1.61 3.19 7.19
CA LEU A 110 1.36 2.42 5.99
C LEU A 110 -0.15 2.18 5.89
N LEU A 111 -0.75 2.58 4.77
CA LEU A 111 -2.16 2.31 4.47
C LEU A 111 -2.26 1.06 3.59
N THR A 112 -3.02 0.08 4.05
CA THR A 112 -3.17 -1.22 3.40
C THR A 112 -4.53 -1.84 3.73
N ASN A 113 -4.86 -2.93 3.08
CA ASN A 113 -5.97 -3.80 3.51
C ASN A 113 -5.48 -5.21 3.90
N ASP A 114 -4.16 -5.42 3.92
CA ASP A 114 -3.56 -6.71 4.25
C ASP A 114 -3.26 -6.81 5.75
N ARG A 115 -3.81 -7.85 6.39
CA ARG A 115 -3.61 -8.14 7.81
C ARG A 115 -2.18 -8.55 8.15
N ALA A 116 -1.41 -9.03 7.17
CA ALA A 116 -0.07 -9.53 7.40
C ALA A 116 0.84 -8.48 8.07
N PHE A 117 0.66 -7.19 7.75
CA PHE A 117 1.45 -6.12 8.33
C PHE A 117 1.19 -5.93 9.83
N GLN A 118 -0.04 -6.13 10.29
CA GLN A 118 -0.37 -6.05 11.71
C GLN A 118 0.25 -7.20 12.50
N LEU A 119 0.26 -8.40 11.91
CA LEU A 119 0.84 -9.58 12.54
C LEU A 119 2.36 -9.49 12.65
N ALA A 120 3.00 -8.68 11.82
CA ALA A 120 4.44 -8.48 11.80
C ALA A 120 4.94 -7.51 12.88
N GLN A 121 4.07 -6.92 13.69
CA GLN A 121 4.45 -5.89 14.67
C GLN A 121 5.30 -4.78 14.02
N ALA A 122 4.76 -4.19 12.96
CA ALA A 122 5.46 -3.19 12.18
C ALA A 122 5.95 -2.03 13.04
N PRO A 123 7.17 -1.46 12.76
CA PRO A 123 7.73 -0.37 13.54
C PRO A 123 7.07 0.99 13.28
N ILE A 124 6.09 1.04 12.38
CA ILE A 124 5.27 2.24 12.08
C ILE A 124 3.79 1.88 12.18
N GLY A 125 2.93 2.89 12.24
CA GLY A 125 1.49 2.68 12.24
C GLY A 125 1.02 1.95 10.98
N VAL A 126 0.12 0.99 11.14
CA VAL A 126 -0.54 0.31 10.02
C VAL A 126 -2.02 0.67 10.06
N LEU A 127 -2.47 1.33 9.00
CA LEU A 127 -3.86 1.76 8.84
C LEU A 127 -4.51 0.85 7.82
N ARG A 128 -5.66 0.27 8.17
CA ARG A 128 -6.36 -0.63 7.26
C ARG A 128 -7.56 0.07 6.63
N LEU A 129 -7.78 -0.20 5.35
CA LEU A 129 -8.95 0.30 4.61
C LEU A 129 -10.26 -0.20 5.24
N GLU A 130 -10.27 -1.49 5.61
CA GLU A 130 -11.38 -2.12 6.28
C GLU A 130 -10.89 -2.65 7.64
N PRO A 131 -11.10 -1.91 8.74
CA PRO A 131 -10.75 -2.41 10.06
C PRO A 131 -11.59 -3.65 10.38
N ASP A 132 -11.01 -4.57 11.18
CA ASP A 132 -11.72 -5.76 11.62
C ASP A 132 -13.04 -5.37 12.28
N GLN A 133 -14.14 -5.95 11.80
CA GLN A 133 -15.41 -5.76 12.45
C GLN A 133 -15.38 -6.49 13.80
N PRO A 134 -15.87 -5.85 14.89
CA PRO A 134 -16.05 -6.57 16.13
C PRO A 134 -16.98 -7.74 15.86
N MET A 135 -16.60 -8.93 16.37
CA MET A 135 -17.47 -10.11 16.25
C MET A 135 -18.83 -9.74 16.85
N SER A 136 -19.87 -9.83 16.00
CA SER A 136 -21.23 -9.67 16.49
C SER A 136 -21.47 -10.71 17.59
N PRO A 137 -22.01 -10.32 18.76
CA PRO A 137 -22.36 -11.31 19.75
C PRO A 137 -23.35 -12.28 19.13
N GLN A 138 -22.99 -13.55 19.13
CA GLN A 138 -23.93 -14.59 18.68
C GLN A 138 -25.09 -14.62 19.66
N THR A 139 -26.23 -14.22 19.17
CA THR A 139 -27.48 -14.41 19.90
C THR A 139 -27.95 -15.85 19.73
#